data_7ca0ba2d4665d1d561cbf27446c083aa
#
_entry.id   7ca0ba2d4665d1d561cbf27446c083aa
#
_cell.length_a   1.000
_cell.length_b   1.000
_cell.length_c   1.000
_cell.angle_alpha   90.00
_cell.angle_beta   90.00
_cell.angle_gamma   90.00
#
_symmetry.space_group_name_H-M   'P 1'
#
loop_
_entity.id
_entity.type
_entity.pdbx_description
1 polymer ?
#
loop_
_entity_poly.entity_id
_entity_poly.type
_entity_poly.pdbx_seq_one_letter_code
_entity_poly.pdbx_strand_id
1 'polypeptide(L)'
;MKKIIFVTDVHDSLIDLKNLLEQTEANLYLICGDILYYAFYDMDKVIQFVTLQEEFYELGKEQNRDIFSYDLATEILRDSSKNIPNELYLKAAEYRLLFHQAAKTMKEKYKKIEDLINKYSNAACFVLPGNYDIDFKYTALASRNLHKRIMYYENLSFGGYGGAPIRTSGIPEKLAVPYLEGGKGKEFYSEPQEFFEENHPDILVLHNPAYGYFDRVNRYGHVGSLGIRNYLDENQPILVLSGHVHEDYGVFINKKGTVFMNPSNFGSVESIHGFTEGGIFAEIYLEEKRKQVDSIIVKRIYHNSIYEYFQIIFYYDNIPTMEYKKLKDFDFFYLDFEQFFRKNPNVLY
;
A
#
# COMPACT_ATOMS: atom_id res chain seq x y z
N MET A 1 5.95 -18.27 19.45
CA MET A 1 5.02 -17.28 18.84
C MET A 1 5.83 -16.12 18.31
N LYS A 2 5.58 -15.66 17.10
CA LYS A 2 6.29 -14.52 16.49
C LYS A 2 5.36 -13.32 16.43
N LYS A 3 5.87 -12.16 16.83
CA LYS A 3 5.15 -10.88 16.77
C LYS A 3 5.57 -10.11 15.53
N ILE A 4 4.60 -9.84 14.64
CA ILE A 4 4.76 -8.95 13.50
C ILE A 4 4.01 -7.65 13.78
N ILE A 5 4.63 -6.52 13.50
CA ILE A 5 3.93 -5.23 13.47
C ILE A 5 3.69 -4.86 12.01
N PHE A 6 2.43 -4.62 11.70
CA PHE A 6 1.96 -4.24 10.37
C PHE A 6 1.40 -2.82 10.37
N VAL A 7 1.93 -1.98 9.49
CA VAL A 7 1.42 -0.66 9.15
C VAL A 7 1.27 -0.54 7.64
N THR A 8 0.26 0.18 7.20
CA THR A 8 0.04 0.52 5.79
C THR A 8 -0.35 1.98 5.65
N ASP A 9 -0.14 2.54 4.46
CA ASP A 9 -0.55 3.90 4.12
C ASP A 9 0.01 4.93 5.11
N VAL A 10 1.35 5.02 5.15
CA VAL A 10 2.11 5.86 6.10
C VAL A 10 1.97 7.34 5.78
N HIS A 11 1.80 7.70 4.49
CA HIS A 11 1.47 9.05 4.03
C HIS A 11 2.30 10.17 4.67
N ASP A 12 3.64 10.06 4.58
CA ASP A 12 4.60 11.03 5.15
C ASP A 12 4.54 11.17 6.70
N SER A 13 3.81 10.31 7.45
CA SER A 13 3.73 10.35 8.92
C SER A 13 5.01 9.83 9.60
N LEU A 14 6.16 10.45 9.30
CA LEU A 14 7.47 10.00 9.76
C LEU A 14 7.68 10.15 11.27
N ILE A 15 6.97 11.09 11.91
CA ILE A 15 7.03 11.28 13.36
C ILE A 15 6.37 10.10 14.06
N ASP A 16 5.17 9.70 13.59
CA ASP A 16 4.47 8.55 14.19
C ASP A 16 5.18 7.24 13.86
N LEU A 17 5.75 7.10 12.65
CA LEU A 17 6.57 5.95 12.30
C LEU A 17 7.81 5.83 13.21
N LYS A 18 8.50 6.95 13.49
CA LYS A 18 9.59 6.98 14.45
C LYS A 18 9.11 6.53 15.83
N ASN A 19 7.99 7.11 16.33
CA ASN A 19 7.44 6.79 17.64
C ASN A 19 7.02 5.32 17.74
N LEU A 20 6.46 4.75 16.66
CA LEU A 20 6.13 3.32 16.58
C LEU A 20 7.39 2.47 16.76
N LEU A 21 8.43 2.72 15.95
CA LEU A 21 9.68 1.96 16.00
C LEU A 21 10.42 2.10 17.35
N GLU A 22 10.31 3.26 18.00
CA GLU A 22 10.97 3.55 19.29
C GLU A 22 10.22 2.93 20.48
N GLN A 23 8.89 2.85 20.44
CA GLN A 23 8.04 2.41 21.54
C GLN A 23 7.58 0.96 21.44
N THR A 24 7.86 0.27 20.34
CA THR A 24 7.43 -1.11 20.15
C THR A 24 8.61 -2.04 19.90
N GLU A 25 8.41 -3.31 20.23
CA GLU A 25 9.30 -4.40 19.89
C GLU A 25 8.56 -5.42 19.05
N ALA A 26 9.17 -5.88 17.98
CA ALA A 26 8.65 -6.92 17.10
C ALA A 26 9.75 -7.89 16.68
N ASN A 27 9.37 -9.04 16.17
CA ASN A 27 10.28 -9.94 15.46
C ASN A 27 10.45 -9.48 14.00
N LEU A 28 9.39 -8.91 13.41
CA LEU A 28 9.37 -8.39 12.04
C LEU A 28 8.45 -7.17 11.96
N TYR A 29 8.90 -6.12 11.28
CA TYR A 29 8.06 -5.01 10.86
C TYR A 29 7.70 -5.15 9.37
N LEU A 30 6.43 -4.93 9.06
CA LEU A 30 5.90 -4.80 7.70
C LEU A 30 5.39 -3.37 7.54
N ILE A 31 6.08 -2.56 6.72
CA ILE A 31 5.73 -1.17 6.44
C ILE A 31 5.33 -1.09 4.97
N CYS A 32 4.04 -0.99 4.69
CA CYS A 32 3.49 -1.36 3.40
C CYS A 32 2.57 -0.28 2.83
N GLY A 33 2.77 -0.02 1.55
CA GLY A 33 1.92 0.83 0.73
C GLY A 33 1.96 2.32 1.07
N ASP A 34 1.94 3.14 0.06
CA ASP A 34 1.84 4.61 0.15
C ASP A 34 2.60 5.21 1.34
N ILE A 35 3.93 4.91 1.37
CA ILE A 35 4.80 5.41 2.45
C ILE A 35 4.94 6.92 2.38
N LEU A 36 4.97 7.46 1.16
CA LEU A 36 4.89 8.90 0.91
C LEU A 36 3.51 9.27 0.40
N TYR A 37 3.15 10.54 0.58
CA TYR A 37 1.92 11.12 0.04
C TYR A 37 2.24 12.15 -1.06
N TYR A 38 3.31 12.94 -0.88
CA TYR A 38 3.72 13.95 -1.81
C TYR A 38 5.17 13.76 -2.27
N ALA A 39 5.41 14.03 -3.56
CA ALA A 39 6.77 14.02 -4.11
C ALA A 39 7.64 15.15 -3.58
N PHE A 40 7.06 16.25 -3.12
CA PHE A 40 7.77 17.45 -2.61
C PHE A 40 7.39 17.75 -1.15
N TYR A 41 8.19 18.60 -0.51
CA TYR A 41 7.85 19.24 0.77
C TYR A 41 7.05 20.52 0.57
N ASP A 42 7.16 21.14 -0.60
CA ASP A 42 6.55 22.42 -0.99
C ASP A 42 5.27 22.13 -1.77
N MET A 43 4.14 22.58 -1.26
CA MET A 43 2.83 22.32 -1.85
C MET A 43 2.64 23.04 -3.19
N ASP A 44 3.23 24.22 -3.39
CA ASP A 44 3.16 24.92 -4.68
C ASP A 44 3.83 24.10 -5.78
N LYS A 45 4.96 23.44 -5.46
CA LYS A 45 5.61 22.50 -6.39
C LYS A 45 4.80 21.23 -6.63
N VAL A 46 4.08 20.73 -5.63
CA VAL A 46 3.16 19.58 -5.81
C VAL A 46 2.09 19.96 -6.83
N ILE A 47 1.42 21.09 -6.62
CA ILE A 47 0.35 21.58 -7.50
C ILE A 47 0.88 21.78 -8.92
N GLN A 48 2.01 22.47 -9.06
CA GLN A 48 2.63 22.74 -10.36
C GLN A 48 3.00 21.45 -11.10
N PHE A 49 3.59 20.48 -10.39
CA PHE A 49 3.98 19.19 -10.97
C PHE A 49 2.77 18.40 -11.43
N VAL A 50 1.74 18.28 -10.60
CA VAL A 50 0.47 17.61 -10.94
C VAL A 50 -0.18 18.27 -12.15
N THR A 51 -0.31 19.60 -12.15
CA THR A 51 -0.95 20.34 -13.25
C THR A 51 -0.26 20.07 -14.58
N LEU A 52 1.07 20.18 -14.63
CA LEU A 52 1.81 19.92 -15.86
C LEU A 52 1.75 18.44 -16.27
N GLN A 53 1.79 17.52 -15.32
CA GLN A 53 1.67 16.08 -15.58
C GLN A 53 0.33 15.76 -16.22
N GLU A 54 -0.77 16.33 -15.72
CA GLU A 54 -2.11 16.15 -16.29
C GLU A 54 -2.23 16.81 -17.68
N GLU A 55 -1.71 18.01 -17.86
CA GLU A 55 -1.71 18.68 -19.18
C GLU A 55 -1.02 17.80 -20.24
N PHE A 56 0.16 17.23 -19.94
CA PHE A 56 0.85 16.35 -20.89
C PHE A 56 0.14 15.01 -21.08
N TYR A 57 -0.51 14.49 -20.06
CA TYR A 57 -1.29 13.26 -20.19
C TYR A 57 -2.49 13.46 -21.11
N GLU A 58 -3.26 14.54 -20.91
CA GLU A 58 -4.41 14.85 -21.79
C GLU A 58 -3.95 15.16 -23.22
N LEU A 59 -2.83 15.87 -23.40
CA LEU A 59 -2.24 16.09 -24.72
C LEU A 59 -1.88 14.78 -25.43
N GLY A 60 -1.35 13.79 -24.70
CA GLY A 60 -1.11 12.45 -25.23
C GLY A 60 -2.38 11.74 -25.70
N LYS A 61 -3.44 11.81 -24.89
CA LYS A 61 -4.76 11.28 -25.23
C LYS A 61 -5.38 11.93 -26.47
N GLU A 62 -5.31 13.24 -26.58
CA GLU A 62 -5.80 13.97 -27.76
C GLU A 62 -5.10 13.53 -29.04
N GLN A 63 -3.84 13.10 -28.93
CA GLN A 63 -3.07 12.52 -30.02
C GLN A 63 -3.34 11.00 -30.24
N ASN A 64 -4.25 10.38 -29.47
CA ASN A 64 -4.49 8.94 -29.42
C ASN A 64 -3.22 8.11 -29.15
N ARG A 65 -2.35 8.59 -28.24
CA ARG A 65 -1.08 7.96 -27.88
C ARG A 65 -1.12 7.50 -26.43
N ASP A 66 -0.74 6.23 -26.23
CA ASP A 66 -0.42 5.71 -24.90
C ASP A 66 1.06 5.99 -24.61
N ILE A 67 1.32 7.14 -24.00
CA ILE A 67 2.66 7.64 -23.74
C ILE A 67 2.72 8.30 -22.35
N PHE A 68 3.82 8.09 -21.63
CA PHE A 68 4.05 8.82 -20.39
C PHE A 68 4.20 10.32 -20.63
N SER A 69 3.65 11.15 -19.74
CA SER A 69 3.78 12.61 -19.77
C SER A 69 5.24 13.06 -19.92
N TYR A 70 6.15 12.38 -19.20
CA TYR A 70 7.60 12.61 -19.28
C TYR A 70 8.18 12.36 -20.67
N ASP A 71 7.76 11.29 -21.35
CA ASP A 71 8.27 10.96 -22.68
C ASP A 71 7.73 11.92 -23.72
N LEU A 72 6.45 12.29 -23.65
CA LEU A 72 5.86 13.30 -24.52
C LEU A 72 6.56 14.67 -24.37
N ALA A 73 6.78 15.10 -23.14
CA ALA A 73 7.56 16.34 -22.87
C ALA A 73 8.98 16.24 -23.44
N THR A 74 9.60 15.07 -23.36
CA THR A 74 10.95 14.83 -23.93
C THR A 74 10.94 14.92 -25.46
N GLU A 75 9.93 14.35 -26.13
CA GLU A 75 9.79 14.45 -27.58
C GLU A 75 9.61 15.90 -28.02
N ILE A 76 8.75 16.66 -27.35
CA ILE A 76 8.53 18.09 -27.62
C ILE A 76 9.86 18.88 -27.55
N LEU A 77 10.68 18.62 -26.53
CA LEU A 77 11.96 19.32 -26.37
C LEU A 77 13.03 18.90 -27.42
N ARG A 78 12.87 17.74 -28.02
CA ARG A 78 13.80 17.22 -29.07
C ARG A 78 13.35 17.57 -30.48
N ASP A 79 12.12 18.04 -30.64
CA ASP A 79 11.60 18.40 -31.96
C ASP A 79 12.30 19.65 -32.50
N SER A 80 13.07 19.47 -33.57
CA SER A 80 13.79 20.53 -34.26
C SER A 80 12.98 21.23 -35.35
N SER A 81 11.73 20.85 -35.57
CA SER A 81 10.88 21.34 -36.69
C SER A 81 10.51 22.82 -36.59
N LYS A 82 10.74 23.48 -35.46
CA LYS A 82 10.37 24.89 -35.14
C LYS A 82 8.87 25.16 -35.21
N ASN A 83 8.03 24.13 -35.26
CA ASN A 83 6.57 24.26 -35.33
C ASN A 83 5.91 24.17 -33.95
N ILE A 84 6.67 23.97 -32.88
CA ILE A 84 6.14 23.87 -31.53
C ILE A 84 5.93 25.27 -30.95
N PRO A 85 4.74 25.57 -30.40
CA PRO A 85 4.52 26.84 -29.68
C PRO A 85 5.53 26.99 -28.53
N ASN A 86 6.09 28.19 -28.40
CA ASN A 86 7.09 28.49 -27.35
C ASN A 86 6.58 28.18 -25.93
N GLU A 87 5.30 28.45 -25.68
CA GLU A 87 4.66 28.14 -24.39
C GLU A 87 4.72 26.62 -24.07
N LEU A 88 4.37 25.78 -25.05
CA LEU A 88 4.40 24.32 -24.88
C LEU A 88 5.84 23.82 -24.65
N TYR A 89 6.82 24.39 -25.35
CA TYR A 89 8.23 24.09 -25.14
C TYR A 89 8.70 24.43 -23.72
N LEU A 90 8.31 25.60 -23.20
CA LEU A 90 8.65 26.00 -21.84
C LEU A 90 7.99 25.11 -20.80
N LYS A 91 6.70 24.78 -20.96
CA LYS A 91 6.00 23.81 -20.09
C LYS A 91 6.68 22.43 -20.07
N ALA A 92 7.12 21.95 -21.24
CA ALA A 92 7.81 20.66 -21.33
C ALA A 92 9.17 20.69 -20.58
N ALA A 93 9.91 21.79 -20.70
CA ALA A 93 11.16 21.97 -19.97
C ALA A 93 10.95 22.03 -18.46
N GLU A 94 9.95 22.76 -18.02
CA GLU A 94 9.56 22.89 -16.61
C GLU A 94 9.10 21.57 -16.02
N TYR A 95 8.21 20.85 -16.70
CA TYR A 95 7.74 19.53 -16.26
C TYR A 95 8.89 18.54 -16.08
N ARG A 96 9.81 18.47 -17.03
CA ARG A 96 10.98 17.59 -16.89
C ARG A 96 11.88 17.96 -15.73
N LEU A 97 12.07 19.26 -15.48
CA LEU A 97 12.83 19.73 -14.32
C LEU A 97 12.16 19.28 -13.02
N LEU A 98 10.85 19.50 -12.89
CA LEU A 98 10.06 19.07 -11.73
C LEU A 98 10.06 17.55 -11.56
N PHE A 99 9.97 16.77 -12.63
CA PHE A 99 10.07 15.30 -12.58
C PHE A 99 11.38 14.86 -11.92
N HIS A 100 12.52 15.44 -12.32
CA HIS A 100 13.82 15.10 -11.73
C HIS A 100 13.94 15.57 -10.28
N GLN A 101 13.39 16.73 -9.96
CA GLN A 101 13.35 17.22 -8.58
C GLN A 101 12.47 16.33 -7.70
N ALA A 102 11.29 15.93 -8.18
CA ALA A 102 10.39 15.01 -7.49
C ALA A 102 11.09 13.68 -7.19
N ALA A 103 11.70 13.05 -8.20
CA ALA A 103 12.44 11.80 -8.04
C ALA A 103 13.58 11.92 -7.01
N LYS A 104 14.30 13.04 -7.01
CA LYS A 104 15.36 13.32 -6.04
C LYS A 104 14.80 13.46 -4.63
N THR A 105 13.77 14.29 -4.46
CA THR A 105 13.15 14.56 -3.15
C THR A 105 12.55 13.28 -2.54
N MET A 106 11.85 12.47 -3.36
CA MET A 106 11.32 11.18 -2.89
C MET A 106 12.45 10.26 -2.43
N LYS A 107 13.56 10.15 -3.17
CA LYS A 107 14.72 9.34 -2.74
C LYS A 107 15.32 9.83 -1.43
N GLU A 108 15.37 11.14 -1.20
CA GLU A 108 15.82 11.72 0.08
C GLU A 108 14.86 11.40 1.23
N LYS A 109 13.55 11.42 0.97
CA LYS A 109 12.55 11.01 1.97
C LYS A 109 12.70 9.51 2.33
N TYR A 110 12.85 8.62 1.34
CA TYR A 110 13.07 7.19 1.61
C TYR A 110 14.40 6.91 2.33
N LYS A 111 15.43 7.73 2.09
CA LYS A 111 16.67 7.64 2.87
C LYS A 111 16.45 7.95 4.35
N LYS A 112 15.60 8.97 4.66
CA LYS A 112 15.24 9.26 6.06
C LYS A 112 14.48 8.10 6.70
N ILE A 113 13.59 7.43 5.95
CA ILE A 113 12.86 6.25 6.45
C ILE A 113 13.82 5.10 6.75
N GLU A 114 14.77 4.81 5.85
CA GLU A 114 15.80 3.79 6.08
C GLU A 114 16.66 4.13 7.32
N ASP A 115 17.01 5.40 7.50
CA ASP A 115 17.75 5.85 8.68
C ASP A 115 16.94 5.72 9.97
N LEU A 116 15.61 5.97 9.95
CA LEU A 116 14.72 5.73 11.08
C LEU A 116 14.66 4.25 11.43
N ILE A 117 14.44 3.37 10.45
CA ILE A 117 14.39 1.92 10.67
C ILE A 117 15.72 1.44 11.29
N ASN A 118 16.86 1.81 10.72
CA ASN A 118 18.17 1.39 11.21
C ASN A 118 18.48 1.92 12.60
N LYS A 119 17.96 3.09 12.96
CA LYS A 119 18.24 3.71 14.26
C LYS A 119 17.38 3.16 15.40
N TYR A 120 16.11 2.86 15.11
CA TYR A 120 15.12 2.58 16.15
C TYR A 120 14.65 1.12 16.16
N SER A 121 15.03 0.30 15.18
CA SER A 121 14.68 -1.13 15.17
C SER A 121 15.89 -2.01 14.87
N ASN A 122 16.05 -3.07 15.70
CA ASN A 122 16.99 -4.17 15.43
C ASN A 122 16.29 -5.37 14.79
N ALA A 123 14.97 -5.33 14.64
CA ALA A 123 14.19 -6.39 14.03
C ALA A 123 14.30 -6.38 12.50
N ALA A 124 14.01 -7.50 11.87
CA ALA A 124 13.79 -7.53 10.43
C ALA A 124 12.68 -6.55 10.04
N CYS A 125 12.81 -5.94 8.86
CA CYS A 125 11.80 -5.02 8.35
C CYS A 125 11.69 -5.19 6.84
N PHE A 126 10.48 -5.54 6.37
CA PHE A 126 10.14 -5.57 4.95
C PHE A 126 9.30 -4.35 4.61
N VAL A 127 9.50 -3.80 3.43
CA VAL A 127 8.76 -2.63 2.94
C VAL A 127 8.12 -2.94 1.59
N LEU A 128 6.95 -2.37 1.35
CA LEU A 128 6.23 -2.54 0.10
C LEU A 128 5.81 -1.16 -0.44
N PRO A 129 6.06 -0.82 -1.73
CA PRO A 129 5.57 0.44 -2.29
C PRO A 129 4.06 0.39 -2.55
N GLY A 130 3.39 1.52 -2.35
CA GLY A 130 2.03 1.77 -2.82
C GLY A 130 1.99 2.46 -4.18
N ASN A 131 0.83 2.94 -4.59
CA ASN A 131 0.69 3.64 -5.88
C ASN A 131 1.20 5.10 -5.84
N TYR A 132 1.33 5.71 -4.66
CA TYR A 132 2.00 7.00 -4.46
C TYR A 132 3.51 6.90 -4.25
N ASP A 133 4.08 5.70 -4.29
CA ASP A 133 5.51 5.47 -4.15
C ASP A 133 6.19 5.26 -5.51
N ILE A 134 7.50 5.51 -5.56
CA ILE A 134 8.36 4.98 -6.64
C ILE A 134 8.85 3.58 -6.25
N ASP A 135 9.24 2.78 -7.24
CA ASP A 135 9.80 1.45 -7.00
C ASP A 135 11.05 1.55 -6.09
N PHE A 136 10.98 0.89 -4.95
CA PHE A 136 12.04 0.95 -3.93
C PHE A 136 13.37 0.40 -4.39
N LYS A 137 13.43 -0.36 -5.50
CA LYS A 137 14.71 -0.75 -6.10
C LYS A 137 15.61 0.43 -6.49
N TYR A 138 15.01 1.63 -6.67
CA TYR A 138 15.73 2.86 -6.98
C TYR A 138 16.08 3.71 -5.75
N THR A 139 15.85 3.21 -4.55
CA THR A 139 15.89 3.97 -3.29
C THR A 139 16.79 3.31 -2.25
N ALA A 140 16.98 3.95 -1.11
CA ALA A 140 17.67 3.38 0.04
C ALA A 140 16.97 2.15 0.64
N LEU A 141 15.68 1.95 0.34
CA LEU A 141 14.88 0.82 0.83
C LEU A 141 15.00 -0.46 -0.02
N ALA A 142 15.86 -0.47 -1.05
CA ALA A 142 15.95 -1.57 -2.03
C ALA A 142 16.21 -2.96 -1.41
N SER A 143 16.99 -3.03 -0.34
CA SER A 143 17.30 -4.30 0.37
C SER A 143 16.10 -4.86 1.14
N ARG A 144 15.16 -4.00 1.53
CA ARG A 144 13.95 -4.35 2.29
C ARG A 144 12.72 -4.52 1.40
N ASN A 145 12.85 -4.16 0.11
CA ASN A 145 11.74 -4.12 -0.84
C ASN A 145 11.16 -5.51 -1.08
N LEU A 146 9.88 -5.68 -0.77
CA LEU A 146 9.13 -6.92 -0.96
C LEU A 146 8.40 -6.98 -2.31
N HIS A 147 8.29 -5.86 -3.07
CA HIS A 147 7.56 -5.82 -4.34
C HIS A 147 8.13 -6.79 -5.37
N LYS A 148 7.28 -7.68 -5.88
CA LYS A 148 7.62 -8.76 -6.82
C LYS A 148 8.77 -9.65 -6.30
N ARG A 149 8.74 -9.94 -4.99
CA ARG A 149 9.75 -10.75 -4.32
C ARG A 149 9.11 -11.68 -3.30
N ILE A 150 9.80 -12.80 -3.04
CA ILE A 150 9.59 -13.65 -1.88
C ILE A 150 10.74 -13.38 -0.89
N MET A 151 10.38 -12.99 0.31
CA MET A 151 11.33 -12.86 1.41
C MET A 151 10.98 -13.86 2.51
N TYR A 152 11.99 -14.42 3.14
CA TYR A 152 11.81 -15.40 4.19
C TYR A 152 12.13 -14.78 5.54
N TYR A 153 11.28 -15.05 6.50
CA TYR A 153 11.55 -14.81 7.90
C TYR A 153 11.27 -16.10 8.67
N GLU A 154 12.34 -16.68 9.24
CA GLU A 154 12.30 -18.04 9.80
C GLU A 154 11.76 -19.07 8.79
N ASN A 155 10.67 -19.77 9.15
CA ASN A 155 10.06 -20.80 8.30
C ASN A 155 8.86 -20.28 7.48
N LEU A 156 8.65 -18.96 7.44
CA LEU A 156 7.55 -18.33 6.74
C LEU A 156 8.04 -17.57 5.51
N SER A 157 7.34 -17.77 4.40
CA SER A 157 7.55 -17.04 3.16
C SER A 157 6.54 -15.87 3.04
N PHE A 158 7.06 -14.70 2.70
CA PHE A 158 6.29 -13.47 2.48
C PHE A 158 6.38 -13.10 1.02
N GLY A 159 5.25 -13.07 0.32
CA GLY A 159 5.16 -12.59 -1.05
C GLY A 159 4.52 -11.21 -1.10
N GLY A 160 5.19 -10.24 -1.72
CA GLY A 160 4.70 -8.88 -1.79
C GLY A 160 4.36 -8.41 -3.20
N TYR A 161 3.21 -7.75 -3.34
CA TYR A 161 2.84 -7.07 -4.58
C TYR A 161 2.34 -5.65 -4.29
N GLY A 162 3.16 -4.67 -4.64
CA GLY A 162 2.90 -3.24 -4.43
C GLY A 162 2.25 -2.57 -5.62
N GLY A 163 1.86 -1.31 -5.44
CA GLY A 163 1.20 -0.51 -6.46
C GLY A 163 -0.28 -0.85 -6.66
N ALA A 164 -0.87 -0.30 -7.71
CA ALA A 164 -2.25 -0.55 -8.10
C ALA A 164 -2.40 -0.48 -9.62
N PRO A 165 -3.46 -1.07 -10.23
CA PRO A 165 -3.69 -1.05 -11.67
C PRO A 165 -4.29 0.29 -12.13
N ILE A 166 -3.81 1.39 -11.57
CA ILE A 166 -4.26 2.75 -11.87
C ILE A 166 -3.08 3.67 -12.16
N ARG A 167 -3.34 4.71 -12.92
CA ARG A 167 -2.40 5.82 -13.07
C ARG A 167 -2.50 6.72 -11.85
N THR A 168 -1.37 6.99 -11.22
CA THR A 168 -1.27 7.94 -10.10
C THR A 168 -0.53 9.19 -10.55
N SER A 169 -1.15 10.36 -10.32
CA SER A 169 -0.54 11.66 -10.59
C SER A 169 0.22 12.18 -9.37
N GLY A 170 1.13 13.14 -9.61
CA GLY A 170 1.90 13.78 -8.55
C GLY A 170 3.15 13.02 -8.12
N ILE A 171 3.45 11.91 -8.77
CA ILE A 171 4.71 11.16 -8.61
C ILE A 171 5.42 11.00 -9.97
N PRO A 172 6.73 10.72 -9.98
CA PRO A 172 7.45 10.42 -11.23
C PRO A 172 6.96 9.10 -11.85
N GLU A 173 6.01 9.17 -12.78
CA GLU A 173 5.28 8.02 -13.32
C GLU A 173 6.15 6.91 -13.91
N LYS A 174 7.32 7.26 -14.46
CA LYS A 174 8.29 6.27 -15.00
C LYS A 174 9.02 5.48 -13.92
N LEU A 175 8.93 5.90 -12.67
CA LEU A 175 9.54 5.23 -11.53
C LEU A 175 8.49 4.57 -10.63
N ALA A 176 7.21 4.82 -10.88
CA ALA A 176 6.08 4.24 -10.15
C ALA A 176 5.99 2.72 -10.34
N VAL A 177 5.10 2.09 -9.59
CA VAL A 177 4.86 0.65 -9.59
C VAL A 177 3.42 0.28 -10.04
N PRO A 178 2.92 0.79 -11.18
CA PRO A 178 1.67 0.27 -11.72
C PRO A 178 1.86 -1.18 -12.16
N TYR A 179 0.76 -1.94 -12.19
CA TYR A 179 0.77 -3.27 -12.76
C TYR A 179 -0.35 -3.44 -13.78
N LEU A 180 -0.17 -4.43 -14.67
CA LEU A 180 -1.16 -4.72 -15.68
C LEU A 180 -2.17 -5.76 -15.16
N GLU A 181 -3.43 -5.37 -15.20
CA GLU A 181 -4.55 -6.26 -14.97
C GLU A 181 -5.71 -5.88 -15.89
N GLY A 182 -6.26 -6.83 -16.63
CA GLY A 182 -7.38 -6.56 -17.54
C GLY A 182 -7.72 -7.71 -18.46
N GLY A 183 -8.66 -7.47 -19.38
CA GLY A 183 -9.21 -8.49 -20.26
C GLY A 183 -10.50 -9.10 -19.72
N LYS A 184 -11.06 -10.09 -20.43
CA LYS A 184 -12.30 -10.80 -20.05
C LYS A 184 -12.20 -12.30 -20.35
N GLY A 185 -12.73 -13.12 -19.44
CA GLY A 185 -12.77 -14.56 -19.62
C GLY A 185 -11.39 -15.16 -19.84
N LYS A 186 -11.16 -15.85 -20.95
CA LYS A 186 -9.88 -16.51 -21.26
C LYS A 186 -8.74 -15.55 -21.63
N GLU A 187 -9.07 -14.29 -21.93
CA GLU A 187 -8.10 -13.24 -22.26
C GLU A 187 -7.75 -12.39 -21.01
N PHE A 188 -8.31 -12.73 -19.86
CA PHE A 188 -7.97 -12.05 -18.63
C PHE A 188 -6.51 -12.31 -18.25
N TYR A 189 -5.79 -11.25 -17.96
CA TYR A 189 -4.39 -11.26 -17.53
C TYR A 189 -4.21 -10.43 -16.28
N SER A 190 -3.38 -10.88 -15.36
CA SER A 190 -3.04 -10.17 -14.14
C SER A 190 -1.61 -10.50 -13.72
N GLU A 191 -0.73 -9.51 -13.72
CA GLU A 191 0.65 -9.68 -13.23
C GLU A 191 0.73 -10.18 -11.77
N PRO A 192 -0.06 -9.65 -10.81
CA PRO A 192 -0.02 -10.19 -9.45
C PRO A 192 -0.54 -11.63 -9.34
N GLN A 193 -1.55 -12.03 -10.15
CA GLN A 193 -1.99 -13.42 -10.18
C GLN A 193 -0.86 -14.34 -10.60
N GLU A 194 -0.22 -14.05 -11.73
CA GLU A 194 0.91 -14.83 -12.26
C GLU A 194 2.04 -14.96 -11.23
N PHE A 195 2.42 -13.84 -10.60
CA PHE A 195 3.45 -13.83 -9.56
C PHE A 195 3.10 -14.76 -8.37
N PHE A 196 1.87 -14.73 -7.87
CA PHE A 196 1.49 -15.58 -6.74
C PHE A 196 1.28 -17.04 -7.13
N GLU A 197 0.82 -17.34 -8.33
CA GLU A 197 0.70 -18.70 -8.86
C GLU A 197 2.08 -19.38 -9.05
N GLU A 198 3.10 -18.60 -9.41
CA GLU A 198 4.47 -19.13 -9.52
C GLU A 198 5.15 -19.38 -8.17
N ASN A 199 4.79 -18.62 -7.13
CA ASN A 199 5.58 -18.57 -5.90
C ASN A 199 4.91 -19.16 -4.65
N HIS A 200 3.57 -19.18 -4.57
CA HIS A 200 2.77 -19.72 -3.47
C HIS A 200 3.27 -19.33 -2.05
N PRO A 201 3.39 -18.05 -1.70
CA PRO A 201 3.87 -17.65 -0.38
C PRO A 201 2.88 -18.00 0.75
N ASP A 202 3.41 -18.19 1.96
CA ASP A 202 2.59 -18.40 3.16
C ASP A 202 1.78 -17.16 3.52
N ILE A 203 2.37 -15.96 3.33
CA ILE A 203 1.77 -14.66 3.68
C ILE A 203 1.82 -13.75 2.46
N LEU A 204 0.67 -13.20 2.08
CA LEU A 204 0.55 -12.18 1.06
C LEU A 204 0.57 -10.80 1.69
N VAL A 205 1.42 -9.92 1.16
CA VAL A 205 1.49 -8.51 1.53
C VAL A 205 1.20 -7.69 0.29
N LEU A 206 0.08 -6.99 0.29
CA LEU A 206 -0.48 -6.30 -0.87
C LEU A 206 -0.59 -4.82 -0.56
N HIS A 207 -0.44 -3.96 -1.59
CA HIS A 207 -0.96 -2.61 -1.45
C HIS A 207 -2.41 -2.58 -1.88
N ASN A 208 -2.72 -2.84 -3.16
CA ASN A 208 -4.10 -2.94 -3.63
C ASN A 208 -4.74 -4.26 -3.15
N PRO A 209 -5.90 -4.24 -2.48
CA PRO A 209 -6.55 -5.42 -1.94
C PRO A 209 -7.03 -6.38 -3.04
N ALA A 210 -7.38 -7.61 -2.67
CA ALA A 210 -8.07 -8.53 -3.56
C ALA A 210 -9.53 -8.11 -3.75
N TYR A 211 -10.08 -8.28 -4.96
CA TYR A 211 -11.48 -7.99 -5.27
C TYR A 211 -12.43 -8.67 -4.27
N GLY A 212 -13.31 -7.87 -3.67
CA GLY A 212 -14.30 -8.32 -2.68
C GLY A 212 -13.76 -8.47 -1.24
N TYR A 213 -12.50 -8.07 -0.97
CA TYR A 213 -11.90 -8.09 0.37
C TYR A 213 -11.33 -6.73 0.73
N PHE A 214 -12.06 -5.91 1.50
CA PHE A 214 -11.63 -4.57 1.95
C PHE A 214 -11.24 -3.64 0.79
N ASP A 215 -12.01 -3.68 -0.30
CA ASP A 215 -11.70 -3.00 -1.55
C ASP A 215 -12.82 -2.06 -2.03
N ARG A 216 -13.82 -1.79 -1.18
CA ARG A 216 -14.97 -1.00 -1.57
C ARG A 216 -14.75 0.49 -1.34
N VAL A 217 -14.76 1.25 -2.41
CA VAL A 217 -14.71 2.71 -2.38
C VAL A 217 -16.09 3.27 -2.72
N ASN A 218 -16.60 4.20 -1.88
CA ASN A 218 -17.85 4.90 -2.14
C ASN A 218 -17.79 5.56 -3.54
N ARG A 219 -18.84 5.38 -4.36
CA ARG A 219 -18.98 5.84 -5.75
C ARG A 219 -18.30 4.95 -6.82
N TYR A 220 -17.24 4.21 -6.49
CA TYR A 220 -16.51 3.38 -7.46
C TYR A 220 -16.82 1.89 -7.33
N GLY A 221 -17.39 1.47 -6.18
CA GLY A 221 -17.64 0.06 -5.88
C GLY A 221 -16.34 -0.67 -5.51
N HIS A 222 -16.17 -1.88 -6.03
CA HIS A 222 -14.98 -2.69 -5.78
C HIS A 222 -13.83 -2.26 -6.70
N VAL A 223 -12.67 -1.96 -6.11
CA VAL A 223 -11.47 -1.49 -6.81
C VAL A 223 -10.28 -2.45 -6.65
N GLY A 224 -10.49 -3.57 -5.96
CA GLY A 224 -9.47 -4.58 -5.73
C GLY A 224 -9.11 -5.39 -6.98
N SER A 225 -7.99 -6.10 -6.90
CA SER A 225 -7.48 -6.95 -7.97
C SER A 225 -8.30 -8.23 -8.12
N LEU A 226 -8.86 -8.43 -9.32
CA LEU A 226 -9.54 -9.68 -9.67
C LEU A 226 -8.55 -10.84 -9.80
N GLY A 227 -7.34 -10.58 -10.26
CA GLY A 227 -6.30 -11.61 -10.36
C GLY A 227 -5.86 -12.13 -9.01
N ILE A 228 -5.67 -11.26 -8.01
CA ILE A 228 -5.39 -11.69 -6.64
C ILE A 228 -6.57 -12.49 -6.09
N ARG A 229 -7.81 -12.07 -6.38
CA ARG A 229 -9.01 -12.83 -5.99
C ARG A 229 -9.02 -14.23 -6.58
N ASN A 230 -8.75 -14.37 -7.89
CA ASN A 230 -8.69 -15.68 -8.55
C ASN A 230 -7.65 -16.60 -7.89
N TYR A 231 -6.46 -16.06 -7.60
CA TYR A 231 -5.45 -16.80 -6.86
C TYR A 231 -5.94 -17.30 -5.49
N LEU A 232 -6.62 -16.45 -4.72
CA LEU A 232 -7.13 -16.78 -3.37
C LEU A 232 -8.32 -17.75 -3.38
N ASP A 233 -9.08 -17.81 -4.47
CA ASP A 233 -10.17 -18.79 -4.61
C ASP A 233 -9.63 -20.22 -4.72
N GLU A 234 -8.43 -20.40 -5.28
CA GLU A 234 -7.79 -21.70 -5.45
C GLU A 234 -6.73 -22.01 -4.37
N ASN A 235 -6.08 -20.98 -3.83
CA ASN A 235 -4.98 -21.12 -2.88
C ASN A 235 -5.35 -20.64 -1.47
N GLN A 236 -4.58 -21.10 -0.48
CA GLN A 236 -4.88 -20.89 0.94
C GLN A 236 -3.65 -20.37 1.69
N PRO A 237 -3.27 -19.09 1.52
CA PRO A 237 -2.25 -18.49 2.37
C PRO A 237 -2.75 -18.40 3.83
N ILE A 238 -1.82 -18.28 4.77
CA ILE A 238 -2.12 -18.11 6.19
C ILE A 238 -2.77 -16.76 6.45
N LEU A 239 -2.21 -15.71 5.82
CA LEU A 239 -2.53 -14.32 6.08
C LEU A 239 -2.44 -13.51 4.80
N VAL A 240 -3.40 -12.62 4.59
CA VAL A 240 -3.42 -11.62 3.52
C VAL A 240 -3.54 -10.25 4.15
N LEU A 241 -2.53 -9.43 3.97
CA LEU A 241 -2.45 -8.06 4.45
C LEU A 241 -2.59 -7.10 3.27
N SER A 242 -3.41 -6.07 3.42
CA SER A 242 -3.63 -5.05 2.38
C SER A 242 -3.77 -3.65 2.97
N GLY A 243 -3.74 -2.62 2.11
CA GLY A 243 -3.96 -1.22 2.41
C GLY A 243 -4.76 -0.55 1.32
N HIS A 244 -4.35 0.65 0.86
CA HIS A 244 -4.88 1.41 -0.27
C HIS A 244 -6.30 1.96 -0.07
N VAL A 245 -7.24 1.16 0.39
CA VAL A 245 -8.63 1.57 0.60
C VAL A 245 -8.84 1.87 2.08
N HIS A 246 -8.83 3.17 2.43
CA HIS A 246 -8.88 3.61 3.83
C HIS A 246 -10.28 3.51 4.43
N GLU A 247 -11.31 3.61 3.61
CA GLU A 247 -12.71 3.55 4.04
C GLU A 247 -13.26 2.12 4.13
N ASP A 248 -12.54 1.11 3.62
CA ASP A 248 -12.94 -0.30 3.69
C ASP A 248 -11.89 -1.13 4.43
N TYR A 249 -11.99 -1.17 5.74
CA TYR A 249 -11.04 -1.75 6.67
C TYR A 249 -11.69 -2.84 7.53
N GLY A 250 -10.85 -3.69 8.13
CA GLY A 250 -11.30 -4.72 9.05
C GLY A 250 -10.40 -5.94 9.11
N VAL A 251 -10.94 -6.97 9.76
CA VAL A 251 -10.35 -8.30 9.86
C VAL A 251 -11.40 -9.36 9.57
N PHE A 252 -11.01 -10.42 8.90
CA PHE A 252 -11.89 -11.51 8.51
C PHE A 252 -11.12 -12.82 8.44
N ILE A 253 -11.74 -13.93 8.81
CA ILE A 253 -11.23 -15.28 8.56
C ILE A 253 -12.19 -16.03 7.65
N ASN A 254 -11.70 -16.59 6.55
CA ASN A 254 -12.53 -17.36 5.63
C ASN A 254 -12.71 -18.82 6.11
N LYS A 255 -13.60 -19.56 5.45
CA LYS A 255 -13.89 -20.96 5.78
C LYS A 255 -12.69 -21.90 5.58
N LYS A 256 -11.67 -21.47 4.85
CA LYS A 256 -10.44 -22.24 4.63
C LYS A 256 -9.37 -21.93 5.70
N GLY A 257 -9.58 -20.93 6.58
CA GLY A 257 -8.65 -20.53 7.63
C GLY A 257 -7.65 -19.44 7.24
N THR A 258 -7.78 -18.83 6.08
CA THR A 258 -7.00 -17.65 5.72
C THR A 258 -7.53 -16.42 6.46
N VAL A 259 -6.65 -15.71 7.13
CA VAL A 259 -6.97 -14.42 7.77
C VAL A 259 -6.69 -13.28 6.79
N PHE A 260 -7.64 -12.35 6.65
CA PHE A 260 -7.53 -11.14 5.85
C PHE A 260 -7.55 -9.93 6.76
N MET A 261 -6.72 -8.93 6.48
CA MET A 261 -6.70 -7.70 7.24
C MET A 261 -6.33 -6.49 6.39
N ASN A 262 -7.13 -5.45 6.55
CA ASN A 262 -6.78 -4.06 6.23
C ASN A 262 -7.03 -3.23 7.50
N PRO A 263 -6.00 -2.70 8.17
CA PRO A 263 -6.18 -1.93 9.40
C PRO A 263 -6.68 -0.50 9.17
N SER A 264 -6.84 -0.07 7.93
CA SER A 264 -6.93 1.33 7.51
C SER A 264 -5.55 2.01 7.47
N ASN A 265 -5.49 3.33 7.47
CA ASN A 265 -4.28 4.10 7.26
C ASN A 265 -3.49 4.39 8.56
N PHE A 266 -2.17 4.34 8.46
CA PHE A 266 -1.27 4.78 9.54
C PHE A 266 -1.05 6.30 9.52
N GLY A 267 -0.90 6.92 8.36
CA GLY A 267 -0.85 8.38 8.23
C GLY A 267 -2.24 9.00 8.13
N SER A 268 -2.43 10.21 8.60
CA SER A 268 -3.67 10.96 8.36
C SER A 268 -3.74 11.42 6.91
N VAL A 269 -4.92 11.37 6.31
CA VAL A 269 -5.15 11.69 4.90
C VAL A 269 -6.32 12.65 4.77
N GLU A 270 -6.12 13.72 3.98
CA GLU A 270 -7.18 14.57 3.49
C GLU A 270 -7.43 14.25 2.02
N SER A 271 -8.61 13.75 1.71
CA SER A 271 -9.01 13.35 0.36
C SER A 271 -10.30 14.04 -0.06
N ILE A 272 -10.71 13.86 -1.30
CA ILE A 272 -12.04 14.31 -1.79
C ILE A 272 -13.20 13.65 -1.05
N HIS A 273 -12.94 12.60 -0.30
CA HIS A 273 -13.93 11.87 0.53
C HIS A 273 -13.96 12.37 1.97
N GLY A 274 -13.10 13.31 2.33
CA GLY A 274 -12.97 13.89 3.66
C GLY A 274 -11.61 13.59 4.31
N PHE A 275 -11.51 13.98 5.58
CA PHE A 275 -10.34 13.73 6.41
C PHE A 275 -10.48 12.38 7.11
N THR A 276 -9.45 11.54 7.00
CA THR A 276 -9.32 10.29 7.74
C THR A 276 -8.15 10.41 8.71
N GLU A 277 -8.45 10.25 10.00
CA GLU A 277 -7.41 10.19 11.02
C GLU A 277 -6.50 8.96 10.79
N GLY A 278 -5.29 9.02 11.34
CA GLY A 278 -4.31 7.95 11.21
C GLY A 278 -3.91 7.33 12.55
N GLY A 279 -2.76 6.69 12.53
CA GLY A 279 -2.11 6.08 13.68
C GLY A 279 -2.44 4.61 13.87
N ILE A 280 -3.35 4.02 13.09
CA ILE A 280 -3.76 2.62 13.26
C ILE A 280 -2.66 1.66 12.78
N PHE A 281 -2.39 0.64 13.59
CA PHE A 281 -1.50 -0.46 13.26
C PHE A 281 -1.94 -1.75 13.93
N ALA A 282 -1.38 -2.86 13.49
CA ALA A 282 -1.67 -4.17 14.04
C ALA A 282 -0.43 -4.86 14.60
N GLU A 283 -0.55 -5.46 15.78
CA GLU A 283 0.37 -6.49 16.26
C GLU A 283 -0.22 -7.86 15.95
N ILE A 284 0.45 -8.63 15.13
CA ILE A 284 0.01 -9.95 14.64
C ILE A 284 0.88 -11.01 15.29
N TYR A 285 0.26 -11.96 15.95
CA TYR A 285 0.92 -13.08 16.61
C TYR A 285 0.74 -14.36 15.78
N LEU A 286 1.86 -14.94 15.34
CA LEU A 286 1.88 -16.13 14.51
C LEU A 286 2.42 -17.34 15.28
N GLU A 287 1.72 -18.45 15.18
CA GLU A 287 2.21 -19.77 15.60
C GLU A 287 2.92 -20.44 14.41
N GLU A 288 4.24 -20.35 14.39
CA GLU A 288 5.07 -20.79 13.28
C GLU A 288 4.95 -22.28 12.94
N LYS A 289 4.89 -23.13 14.00
CA LYS A 289 4.85 -24.60 13.79
C LYS A 289 3.57 -25.05 13.12
N ARG A 290 2.46 -24.40 13.46
CA ARG A 290 1.14 -24.68 12.88
C ARG A 290 0.85 -23.87 11.64
N LYS A 291 1.68 -22.87 11.32
CA LYS A 291 1.44 -21.91 10.25
C LYS A 291 0.04 -21.29 10.35
N GLN A 292 -0.25 -20.67 11.50
CA GLN A 292 -1.55 -20.06 11.79
C GLN A 292 -1.38 -18.70 12.48
N VAL A 293 -2.33 -17.80 12.24
CA VAL A 293 -2.45 -16.56 13.03
C VAL A 293 -3.11 -16.93 14.36
N ASP A 294 -2.43 -16.68 15.47
CA ASP A 294 -2.99 -16.91 16.80
C ASP A 294 -3.92 -15.77 17.21
N SER A 295 -3.41 -14.57 17.13
CA SER A 295 -4.19 -13.39 17.49
C SER A 295 -3.66 -12.13 16.82
N ILE A 296 -4.51 -11.10 16.80
CA ILE A 296 -4.18 -9.75 16.34
C ILE A 296 -4.61 -8.75 17.42
N ILE A 297 -3.75 -7.78 17.76
CA ILE A 297 -4.11 -6.64 18.59
C ILE A 297 -4.11 -5.40 17.70
N VAL A 298 -5.25 -4.74 17.60
CA VAL A 298 -5.37 -3.45 16.90
C VAL A 298 -5.05 -2.34 17.87
N LYS A 299 -4.12 -1.49 17.47
CA LYS A 299 -3.59 -0.37 18.25
C LYS A 299 -3.58 0.90 17.43
N ARG A 300 -3.45 2.00 18.13
CA ARG A 300 -3.28 3.33 17.54
C ARG A 300 -2.15 4.07 18.23
N ILE A 301 -1.33 4.76 17.45
CA ILE A 301 -0.45 5.79 17.96
C ILE A 301 -1.15 7.14 17.82
N TYR A 302 -1.23 7.89 18.92
CA TYR A 302 -1.90 9.19 18.94
C TYR A 302 -1.25 10.07 20.02
N HIS A 303 -0.85 11.30 19.67
CA HIS A 303 -0.13 12.21 20.57
C HIS A 303 1.05 11.54 21.29
N ASN A 304 1.88 10.81 20.52
CA ASN A 304 3.06 10.07 21.02
C ASN A 304 2.76 8.95 22.03
N SER A 305 1.51 8.51 22.17
CA SER A 305 1.10 7.41 23.02
C SER A 305 0.46 6.29 22.21
N ILE A 306 0.65 5.04 22.66
CA ILE A 306 0.03 3.87 22.05
C ILE A 306 -1.21 3.48 22.85
N TYR A 307 -2.33 3.36 22.13
CA TYR A 307 -3.63 2.93 22.66
C TYR A 307 -3.97 1.54 22.12
N GLU A 308 -4.48 0.66 22.98
CA GLU A 308 -4.89 -0.70 22.65
C GLU A 308 -6.41 -0.77 22.62
N TYR A 309 -6.97 -1.10 21.45
CA TYR A 309 -8.42 -1.06 21.25
C TYR A 309 -9.08 -2.41 21.47
N PHE A 310 -8.63 -3.45 20.77
CA PHE A 310 -9.18 -4.79 20.89
C PHE A 310 -8.19 -5.84 20.46
N GLN A 311 -8.36 -7.03 21.00
CA GLN A 311 -7.67 -8.25 20.62
C GLN A 311 -8.64 -9.15 19.86
N ILE A 312 -8.17 -9.73 18.77
CA ILE A 312 -8.87 -10.73 17.97
C ILE A 312 -8.14 -12.05 18.17
N ILE A 313 -8.87 -13.11 18.48
CA ILE A 313 -8.35 -14.45 18.71
C ILE A 313 -8.95 -15.36 17.65
N PHE A 314 -8.12 -16.20 17.02
CA PHE A 314 -8.54 -17.10 15.96
C PHE A 314 -8.57 -18.54 16.44
N TYR A 315 -9.60 -19.27 16.01
CA TYR A 315 -9.83 -20.67 16.32
C TYR A 315 -9.91 -21.47 15.02
N TYR A 316 -9.19 -22.61 14.95
CA TYR A 316 -9.02 -23.41 13.74
C TYR A 316 -9.58 -24.84 13.94
N ASP A 317 -10.72 -24.94 14.58
CA ASP A 317 -11.45 -26.18 14.70
C ASP A 317 -12.08 -26.58 13.35
N ASN A 318 -13.19 -27.32 13.35
CA ASN A 318 -13.85 -27.79 12.12
C ASN A 318 -14.25 -26.64 11.16
N ILE A 319 -14.65 -25.50 11.72
CA ILE A 319 -14.94 -24.26 10.97
C ILE A 319 -14.12 -23.15 11.61
N PRO A 320 -13.18 -22.55 10.87
CA PRO A 320 -12.40 -21.45 11.40
C PRO A 320 -13.29 -20.27 11.82
N THR A 321 -13.03 -19.74 13.01
CA THR A 321 -13.79 -18.63 13.60
C THR A 321 -12.85 -17.63 14.26
N MET A 322 -13.37 -16.47 14.58
CA MET A 322 -12.68 -15.46 15.36
C MET A 322 -13.59 -14.86 16.43
N GLU A 323 -12.98 -14.48 17.53
CA GLU A 323 -13.61 -13.72 18.60
C GLU A 323 -12.80 -12.46 18.89
N TYR A 324 -13.43 -11.43 19.39
CA TYR A 324 -12.75 -10.20 19.78
C TYR A 324 -13.03 -9.85 21.24
N LYS A 325 -12.03 -9.25 21.86
CA LYS A 325 -12.10 -8.70 23.21
C LYS A 325 -11.74 -7.22 23.17
N LYS A 326 -12.65 -6.35 23.64
CA LYS A 326 -12.36 -4.93 23.84
C LYS A 326 -11.31 -4.77 24.94
N LEU A 327 -10.34 -3.89 24.70
CA LEU A 327 -9.30 -3.53 25.65
C LEU A 327 -9.62 -2.20 26.32
N LYS A 328 -8.79 -1.77 27.27
CA LYS A 328 -9.04 -0.60 28.11
C LYS A 328 -9.19 0.72 27.35
N ASP A 329 -8.52 0.85 26.20
CA ASP A 329 -8.46 2.08 25.42
C ASP A 329 -9.51 2.13 24.31
N PHE A 330 -10.48 1.20 24.31
CA PHE A 330 -11.48 1.07 23.27
C PHE A 330 -12.32 2.33 23.03
N ASP A 331 -12.58 3.13 24.07
CA ASP A 331 -13.38 4.36 23.97
C ASP A 331 -12.73 5.45 23.09
N PHE A 332 -11.43 5.32 22.82
CA PHE A 332 -10.68 6.19 21.89
C PHE A 332 -10.66 5.66 20.45
N PHE A 333 -11.38 4.58 20.15
CA PHE A 333 -11.46 4.02 18.81
C PHE A 333 -12.39 4.85 17.93
N TYR A 334 -11.85 5.43 16.86
CA TYR A 334 -12.57 6.38 16.01
C TYR A 334 -13.16 5.76 14.73
N LEU A 335 -12.70 4.55 14.35
CA LEU A 335 -13.25 3.82 13.21
C LEU A 335 -14.58 3.15 13.57
N ASP A 336 -15.42 2.87 12.57
CA ASP A 336 -16.65 2.12 12.76
C ASP A 336 -16.34 0.68 13.19
N PHE A 337 -16.69 0.36 14.41
CA PHE A 337 -16.42 -0.93 15.01
C PHE A 337 -17.19 -2.08 14.34
N GLU A 338 -18.44 -1.86 13.94
CA GLU A 338 -19.25 -2.89 13.27
C GLU A 338 -18.72 -3.15 11.86
N GLN A 339 -18.25 -2.11 11.18
CA GLN A 339 -17.57 -2.24 9.90
C GLN A 339 -16.28 -3.07 10.05
N PHE A 340 -15.51 -2.85 11.13
CA PHE A 340 -14.26 -3.56 11.36
C PHE A 340 -14.44 -5.08 11.48
N PHE A 341 -15.57 -5.53 12.04
CA PHE A 341 -15.89 -6.95 12.27
C PHE A 341 -16.98 -7.50 11.37
N ARG A 342 -17.11 -7.03 10.15
CA ARG A 342 -18.06 -7.58 9.19
C ARG A 342 -17.92 -9.10 9.08
N LYS A 343 -19.03 -9.83 9.26
CA LYS A 343 -19.02 -11.30 9.22
C LYS A 343 -18.75 -11.88 7.83
N ASN A 344 -18.92 -11.09 6.78
CA ASN A 344 -18.70 -11.55 5.41
C ASN A 344 -18.44 -10.36 4.46
N PRO A 345 -17.17 -9.97 4.22
CA PRO A 345 -16.84 -8.93 3.25
C PRO A 345 -17.22 -9.30 1.81
N ASN A 346 -17.49 -10.58 1.54
CA ASN A 346 -17.85 -11.11 0.22
C ASN A 346 -19.36 -11.08 -0.08
N VAL A 347 -20.22 -10.62 0.81
CA VAL A 347 -21.62 -10.41 0.46
C VAL A 347 -21.68 -9.15 -0.40
N LEU A 348 -21.72 -9.39 -1.70
CA LEU A 348 -22.13 -8.38 -2.68
C LEU A 348 -23.55 -7.93 -2.33
N TYR A 349 -23.70 -6.71 -1.82
CA TYR A 349 -24.98 -6.03 -1.71
C TYR A 349 -25.26 -5.26 -3.01
#